data_ee87a7e9f13decfbb12fb80be2bceaf1
#
_entry.id   ee87a7e9f13decfbb12fb80be2bceaf1
#
_cell.length_a   1.000
_cell.length_b   1.000
_cell.length_c   1.000
_cell.angle_alpha   90.00
_cell.angle_beta   90.00
_cell.angle_gamma   90.00
#
_symmetry.space_group_name_H-M   'P 1'
#
loop_
_entity.id
_entity.type
_entity.pdbx_description
1 polymer ?
#
loop_
_entity_poly.entity_id
_entity_poly.type
_entity_poly.pdbx_seq_one_letter_code
_entity_poly.pdbx_strand_id
1 'polypeptide(L)'
;MKEEDKELLYIDMCGRIPFGLVVSPIKTDGSLLEPVRLYRGGYYENYEKNFFIVEKFGMAFTADELRPYLRTVEDMSKEELLEYHRRCICIHDGANHLWYDTPNSIDYLNRIHVDFRGLIPNGLAERATEEMYK
;
A
#
# COMPACT_ATOMS: atom_id res chain seq x y z
N MET A 1 -5.91 -17.04 -2.75
CA MET A 1 -5.42 -16.09 -1.72
C MET A 1 -6.16 -16.35 -0.42
N LYS A 2 -5.44 -16.36 0.68
CA LYS A 2 -6.03 -16.54 2.02
C LYS A 2 -6.89 -15.33 2.39
N GLU A 3 -7.94 -15.54 3.18
CA GLU A 3 -8.82 -14.47 3.64
C GLU A 3 -8.05 -13.41 4.44
N GLU A 4 -7.08 -13.84 5.25
CA GLU A 4 -6.22 -12.95 6.01
C GLU A 4 -5.42 -12.02 5.10
N ASP A 5 -4.93 -12.53 3.98
CA ASP A 5 -4.17 -11.74 3.00
C ASP A 5 -5.06 -10.74 2.28
N LYS A 6 -6.30 -11.13 1.95
CA LYS A 6 -7.29 -10.22 1.34
C LYS A 6 -7.62 -9.07 2.27
N GLU A 7 -7.82 -9.36 3.54
CA GLU A 7 -8.13 -8.34 4.55
C GLU A 7 -6.96 -7.38 4.73
N LEU A 8 -5.75 -7.92 4.85
CA LEU A 8 -4.54 -7.11 4.98
C LEU A 8 -4.36 -6.19 3.77
N LEU A 9 -4.53 -6.74 2.58
CA LEU A 9 -4.42 -6.01 1.32
C LEU A 9 -5.48 -4.90 1.24
N TYR A 10 -6.71 -5.21 1.62
CA TYR A 10 -7.81 -4.23 1.66
C TYR A 10 -7.47 -3.06 2.58
N ILE A 11 -7.03 -3.36 3.81
CA ILE A 11 -6.66 -2.34 4.80
C ILE A 11 -5.53 -1.46 4.27
N ASP A 12 -4.51 -2.08 3.68
CA ASP A 12 -3.37 -1.35 3.14
C ASP A 12 -3.78 -0.40 2.02
N MET A 13 -4.55 -0.89 1.06
CA MET A 13 -4.99 -0.07 -0.08
C MET A 13 -5.90 1.07 0.37
N CYS A 14 -6.81 0.83 1.32
CA CYS A 14 -7.67 1.89 1.87
C CYS A 14 -6.87 3.02 2.49
N GLY A 15 -5.79 2.71 3.18
CA GLY A 15 -4.93 3.72 3.80
C GLY A 15 -4.18 4.58 2.78
N ARG A 16 -4.03 4.11 1.55
CA ARG A 16 -3.24 4.80 0.51
C ARG A 16 -4.08 5.48 -0.57
N ILE A 17 -5.39 5.23 -0.61
CA ILE A 17 -6.28 5.84 -1.62
C ILE A 17 -6.14 7.36 -1.68
N PRO A 18 -6.15 8.09 -0.54
CA PRO A 18 -6.06 9.56 -0.58
C PRO A 18 -4.77 10.08 -1.19
N PHE A 19 -3.75 9.24 -1.32
CA PHE A 19 -2.41 9.64 -1.75
C PHE A 19 -2.05 9.13 -3.15
N GLY A 20 -3.04 8.71 -3.93
CA GLY A 20 -2.84 8.34 -5.33
C GLY A 20 -2.16 7.00 -5.55
N LEU A 21 -2.59 5.96 -4.83
CA LEU A 21 -2.05 4.62 -5.00
C LEU A 21 -2.19 4.12 -6.43
N VAL A 22 -1.11 3.58 -6.99
CA VAL A 22 -1.08 2.94 -8.31
C VAL A 22 -1.25 1.44 -8.15
N VAL A 23 -2.14 0.85 -8.93
CA VAL A 23 -2.44 -0.57 -8.90
C VAL A 23 -2.50 -1.12 -10.34
N SER A 24 -2.35 -2.43 -10.48
CA SER A 24 -2.66 -3.13 -11.73
C SER A 24 -3.72 -4.19 -11.47
N PRO A 25 -4.81 -4.19 -12.25
CA PRO A 25 -5.74 -5.32 -12.23
C PRO A 25 -5.06 -6.60 -12.71
N ILE A 26 -5.43 -7.72 -12.13
CA ILE A 26 -4.88 -9.03 -12.45
C ILE A 26 -5.82 -9.73 -13.45
N LYS A 27 -5.27 -10.18 -14.58
CA LYS A 27 -6.02 -10.96 -15.57
C LYS A 27 -6.25 -12.39 -15.07
N THR A 28 -7.18 -13.09 -15.71
CA THR A 28 -7.50 -14.49 -15.38
C THR A 28 -6.29 -15.42 -15.53
N ASP A 29 -5.35 -15.10 -16.42
CA ASP A 29 -4.11 -15.87 -16.62
C ASP A 29 -3.01 -15.50 -15.62
N GLY A 30 -3.27 -14.58 -14.68
CA GLY A 30 -2.33 -14.12 -13.69
C GLY A 30 -1.42 -12.96 -14.12
N SER A 31 -1.48 -12.55 -15.38
CA SER A 31 -0.72 -11.38 -15.85
C SER A 31 -1.38 -10.09 -15.41
N LEU A 32 -0.59 -9.00 -15.38
CA LEU A 32 -1.07 -7.70 -14.92
C LEU A 32 -1.49 -6.84 -16.09
N LEU A 33 -2.60 -6.11 -15.92
CA LEU A 33 -2.98 -5.02 -16.82
C LEU A 33 -2.08 -3.81 -16.55
N GLU A 34 -2.19 -2.78 -17.39
CA GLU A 34 -1.40 -1.56 -17.20
C GLU A 34 -1.69 -0.90 -15.84
N PRO A 35 -0.68 -0.26 -15.23
CA PRO A 35 -0.89 0.44 -13.96
C PRO A 35 -1.87 1.59 -14.10
N VAL A 36 -2.77 1.71 -13.12
CA VAL A 36 -3.77 2.79 -13.04
C VAL A 36 -3.87 3.26 -11.60
N ARG A 37 -4.42 4.46 -11.40
CA ARG A 37 -4.65 4.96 -10.06
C ARG A 37 -5.91 4.36 -9.46
N LEU A 38 -5.83 4.07 -8.17
CA LEU A 38 -6.98 3.62 -7.39
C LEU A 38 -7.82 4.86 -7.05
N TYR A 39 -9.09 4.85 -7.42
CA TYR A 39 -9.97 5.99 -7.25
C TYR A 39 -10.66 6.01 -5.88
N ARG A 40 -11.30 4.92 -5.52
CA ARG A 40 -11.97 4.80 -4.22
C ARG A 40 -12.25 3.35 -3.86
N GLY A 41 -12.48 3.11 -2.57
CA GLY A 41 -12.98 1.84 -2.07
C GLY A 41 -14.38 2.00 -1.52
N GLY A 42 -15.08 0.90 -1.35
CA GLY A 42 -16.40 0.88 -0.77
C GLY A 42 -16.88 -0.54 -0.49
N TYR A 43 -17.96 -0.62 0.28
CA TYR A 43 -18.61 -1.87 0.59
C TYR A 43 -19.96 -1.92 -0.12
N TYR A 44 -20.19 -2.97 -0.89
CA TYR A 44 -21.46 -3.19 -1.58
C TYR A 44 -22.31 -4.17 -0.75
N GLU A 45 -23.31 -3.66 -0.08
CA GLU A 45 -24.17 -4.41 0.83
C GLU A 45 -24.83 -5.61 0.14
N ASN A 46 -25.32 -5.42 -1.08
CA ASN A 46 -26.01 -6.46 -1.85
C ASN A 46 -25.12 -7.67 -2.17
N TYR A 47 -23.80 -7.46 -2.21
CA TYR A 47 -22.84 -8.52 -2.53
C TYR A 47 -22.01 -8.94 -1.30
N GLU A 48 -22.19 -8.26 -0.18
CA GLU A 48 -21.41 -8.47 1.05
C GLU A 48 -19.90 -8.49 0.80
N LYS A 49 -19.43 -7.57 -0.07
CA LYS A 49 -18.02 -7.49 -0.49
C LYS A 49 -17.49 -6.07 -0.49
N ASN A 50 -16.20 -5.96 -0.21
CA ASN A 50 -15.46 -4.73 -0.37
C ASN A 50 -14.94 -4.63 -1.80
N PHE A 51 -15.15 -3.49 -2.44
CA PHE A 51 -14.71 -3.25 -3.82
C PHE A 51 -13.88 -1.99 -3.91
N PHE A 52 -13.02 -1.97 -4.93
CA PHE A 52 -12.26 -0.79 -5.32
C PHE A 52 -12.61 -0.40 -6.75
N ILE A 53 -12.62 0.91 -7.01
CA ILE A 53 -12.86 1.46 -8.35
C ILE A 53 -11.56 2.10 -8.82
N VAL A 54 -11.14 1.75 -10.04
CA VAL A 54 -9.95 2.33 -10.69
C VAL A 54 -10.38 3.31 -11.78
N GLU A 55 -9.56 4.33 -12.00
CA GLU A 55 -9.90 5.46 -12.90
C GLU A 55 -10.21 5.02 -14.34
N LYS A 56 -9.41 4.13 -14.87
CA LYS A 56 -9.41 3.86 -16.31
C LYS A 56 -10.44 2.86 -16.78
N PHE A 57 -10.77 1.88 -15.95
CA PHE A 57 -11.61 0.75 -16.38
C PHE A 57 -13.08 0.91 -16.01
N GLY A 58 -13.42 1.84 -15.12
CA GLY A 58 -14.79 2.06 -14.67
C GLY A 58 -15.44 0.83 -14.03
N MET A 59 -14.64 -0.16 -13.65
CA MET A 59 -15.09 -1.41 -13.06
C MET A 59 -14.71 -1.49 -11.60
N ALA A 60 -15.49 -2.27 -10.84
CA ALA A 60 -15.21 -2.56 -9.46
C ALA A 60 -14.41 -3.86 -9.35
N PHE A 61 -13.38 -3.85 -8.50
CA PHE A 61 -12.49 -4.98 -8.25
C PHE A 61 -12.44 -5.29 -6.76
N THR A 62 -12.36 -6.58 -6.41
CA THR A 62 -12.05 -6.97 -5.04
C THR A 62 -10.54 -6.84 -4.82
N ALA A 63 -10.10 -6.85 -3.55
CA ALA A 63 -8.68 -6.68 -3.22
C ALA A 63 -7.78 -7.71 -3.91
N ASP A 64 -8.22 -8.96 -3.98
CA ASP A 64 -7.45 -10.06 -4.57
C ASP A 64 -7.37 -9.99 -6.11
N GLU A 65 -8.12 -9.08 -6.73
CA GLU A 65 -8.07 -8.84 -8.18
C GLU A 65 -7.13 -7.68 -8.55
N LEU A 66 -6.51 -7.07 -7.57
CA LEU A 66 -5.62 -5.92 -7.76
C LEU A 66 -4.23 -6.21 -7.18
N ARG A 67 -3.21 -5.67 -7.83
CA ARG A 67 -1.84 -5.73 -7.34
C ARG A 67 -1.33 -4.30 -7.13
N PRO A 68 -1.18 -3.83 -5.87
CA PRO A 68 -0.67 -2.49 -5.63
C PRO A 68 0.84 -2.42 -5.89
N TYR A 69 1.31 -1.24 -6.29
CA TYR A 69 2.72 -0.95 -6.44
C TYR A 69 3.20 -0.17 -5.22
N LEU A 70 4.18 -0.71 -4.52
CA LEU A 70 4.70 -0.11 -3.30
C LEU A 70 6.21 0.07 -3.40
N ARG A 71 6.71 1.05 -2.67
CA ARG A 71 8.14 1.29 -2.52
C ARG A 71 8.66 0.44 -1.37
N THR A 72 9.92 0.04 -1.43
CA THR A 72 10.57 -0.63 -0.30
C THR A 72 11.20 0.42 0.63
N VAL A 73 11.57 -0.01 1.84
CA VAL A 73 12.27 0.87 2.78
C VAL A 73 13.59 1.37 2.18
N GLU A 74 14.26 0.53 1.40
CA GLU A 74 15.51 0.88 0.71
C GLU A 74 15.31 1.96 -0.36
N ASP A 75 14.08 2.13 -0.86
CA ASP A 75 13.76 3.17 -1.83
C ASP A 75 13.55 4.55 -1.19
N MET A 76 13.49 4.61 0.13
CA MET A 76 13.32 5.88 0.84
C MET A 76 14.58 6.75 0.69
N SER A 77 14.37 8.05 0.43
CA SER A 77 15.45 9.00 0.44
C SER A 77 15.90 9.26 1.90
N LYS A 78 17.06 9.89 2.03
CA LYS A 78 17.57 10.26 3.35
C LYS A 78 16.63 11.21 4.07
N GLU A 79 16.05 12.16 3.33
CA GLU A 79 15.09 13.12 3.86
C GLU A 79 13.79 12.42 4.29
N GLU A 80 13.32 11.47 3.52
CA GLU A 80 12.14 10.69 3.87
C GLU A 80 12.36 9.86 5.13
N LEU A 81 13.52 9.22 5.26
CA LEU A 81 13.86 8.44 6.44
C LEU A 81 13.92 9.31 7.69
N LEU A 82 14.51 10.51 7.58
CA LEU A 82 14.57 11.47 8.69
C LEU A 82 13.17 11.93 9.10
N GLU A 83 12.31 12.24 8.13
CA GLU A 83 10.92 12.63 8.40
C GLU A 83 10.13 11.51 9.06
N TYR A 84 10.32 10.27 8.61
CA TYR A 84 9.69 9.11 9.22
C TYR A 84 10.12 8.96 10.68
N HIS A 85 11.43 9.01 10.97
CA HIS A 85 11.95 8.90 12.33
C HIS A 85 11.45 10.03 13.22
N ARG A 86 11.31 11.24 12.68
CA ARG A 86 10.79 12.37 13.45
C ARG A 86 9.35 12.13 13.92
N ARG A 87 8.58 11.33 13.19
CA ARG A 87 7.20 11.00 13.52
C ARG A 87 7.07 9.76 14.40
N CYS A 88 8.14 8.99 14.55
CA CYS A 88 8.20 7.83 15.44
C CYS A 88 8.48 8.24 16.88
N ILE A 89 8.26 7.30 17.80
CA ILE A 89 8.75 7.42 19.18
C ILE A 89 10.11 6.72 19.24
N CYS A 90 11.13 7.43 19.75
CA CYS A 90 12.45 6.86 19.95
C CYS A 90 12.66 6.55 21.42
N ILE A 91 13.04 5.32 21.73
CA ILE A 91 13.42 4.89 23.07
C ILE A 91 14.90 4.51 23.05
N HIS A 92 15.64 5.03 24.02
CA HIS A 92 17.06 4.72 24.17
C HIS A 92 17.25 3.52 25.10
N ASP A 93 18.05 2.55 24.63
CA ASP A 93 18.48 1.40 25.43
C ASP A 93 20.01 1.35 25.34
N GLY A 94 20.69 1.97 26.32
CA GLY A 94 22.13 2.15 26.26
C GLY A 94 22.53 3.01 25.04
N ALA A 95 23.38 2.46 24.16
CA ALA A 95 23.79 3.12 22.92
C ALA A 95 22.81 2.88 21.77
N ASN A 96 21.76 2.06 21.98
CA ASN A 96 20.81 1.69 20.95
C ASN A 96 19.65 2.68 20.91
N HIS A 97 19.17 2.96 19.69
CA HIS A 97 17.96 3.74 19.44
C HIS A 97 16.90 2.81 18.91
N LEU A 98 15.78 2.68 19.63
CA LEU A 98 14.65 1.86 19.22
C LEU A 98 13.55 2.78 18.73
N TRP A 99 13.14 2.60 17.47
CA TRP A 99 12.11 3.41 16.82
C TRP A 99 10.79 2.66 16.79
N TYR A 100 9.77 3.28 17.34
CA TYR A 100 8.42 2.69 17.38
C TYR A 100 7.47 3.52 16.56
N ASP A 101 6.66 2.84 15.75
CA ASP A 101 5.65 3.48 14.93
C ASP A 101 4.56 4.13 15.76
N THR A 102 4.05 5.23 15.25
CA THR A 102 2.89 5.96 15.76
C THR A 102 1.85 6.06 14.65
N PRO A 103 0.60 6.44 14.93
CA PRO A 103 -0.36 6.73 13.86
C PRO A 103 0.18 7.74 12.86
N ASN A 104 0.93 8.73 13.32
CA ASN A 104 1.53 9.75 12.45
C ASN A 104 2.62 9.18 11.55
N SER A 105 3.49 8.29 12.07
CA SER A 105 4.54 7.67 11.25
C SER A 105 3.95 6.70 10.23
N ILE A 106 2.92 5.95 10.60
CA ILE A 106 2.22 5.03 9.69
C ILE A 106 1.50 5.83 8.59
N ASP A 107 0.85 6.93 8.93
CA ASP A 107 0.21 7.82 7.95
C ASP A 107 1.23 8.33 6.92
N TYR A 108 2.42 8.68 7.38
CA TYR A 108 3.50 9.13 6.50
C TYR A 108 3.94 8.03 5.53
N LEU A 109 4.11 6.79 6.02
CA LEU A 109 4.48 5.65 5.17
C LEU A 109 3.40 5.34 4.12
N ASN A 110 2.13 5.46 4.48
CA ASN A 110 1.04 5.34 3.52
C ASN A 110 1.12 6.43 2.45
N ARG A 111 1.41 7.65 2.87
CA ARG A 111 1.48 8.83 2.01
C ARG A 111 2.57 8.71 0.95
N ILE A 112 3.71 8.13 1.30
CA ILE A 112 4.83 7.93 0.37
C ILE A 112 4.87 6.50 -0.21
N HIS A 113 3.83 5.71 0.04
CA HIS A 113 3.63 4.36 -0.52
C HIS A 113 4.73 3.35 -0.19
N VAL A 114 5.29 3.43 1.01
CA VAL A 114 6.29 2.46 1.47
C VAL A 114 5.59 1.24 2.09
N ASP A 115 6.05 0.06 1.69
CA ASP A 115 5.54 -1.21 2.20
C ASP A 115 6.08 -1.50 3.60
N PHE A 116 5.25 -1.24 4.60
CA PHE A 116 5.59 -1.54 6.00
C PHE A 116 4.88 -2.79 6.53
N ARG A 117 4.00 -3.40 5.72
CA ARG A 117 3.28 -4.62 6.09
C ARG A 117 3.87 -5.89 5.49
N GLY A 118 4.92 -5.77 4.68
CA GLY A 118 5.55 -6.93 4.05
C GLY A 118 4.74 -7.51 2.88
N LEU A 119 3.96 -6.70 2.19
CA LEU A 119 3.15 -7.15 1.07
C LEU A 119 4.00 -7.61 -0.11
N ILE A 120 5.10 -6.90 -0.40
CA ILE A 120 6.00 -7.26 -1.50
C ILE A 120 6.64 -8.65 -1.27
N PRO A 121 7.29 -8.91 -0.12
CA PRO A 121 7.86 -10.24 0.13
C PRO A 121 6.84 -11.36 0.12
N ASN A 122 5.59 -11.07 0.49
CA ASN A 122 4.53 -12.07 0.52
C ASN A 122 3.82 -12.25 -0.82
N GLY A 123 4.28 -11.57 -1.88
CA GLY A 123 3.71 -11.71 -3.21
C GLY A 123 2.37 -11.01 -3.41
N LEU A 124 1.98 -10.12 -2.52
CA LEU A 124 0.71 -9.40 -2.57
C LEU A 124 0.82 -8.04 -3.24
N ALA A 125 2.01 -7.52 -3.42
CA ALA A 125 2.28 -6.23 -4.05
C ALA A 125 3.51 -6.33 -4.95
N GLU A 126 3.58 -5.43 -5.93
CA GLU A 126 4.74 -5.27 -6.80
C GLU A 126 5.59 -4.10 -6.33
N ARG A 127 6.89 -4.16 -6.60
CA ARG A 127 7.77 -3.04 -6.31
C ARG A 127 7.50 -1.91 -7.32
N ALA A 128 7.24 -0.70 -6.83
CA ALA A 128 7.02 0.46 -7.67
C ALA A 128 8.29 0.83 -8.44
N THR A 129 8.11 1.32 -9.67
CA THR A 129 9.20 1.92 -10.41
C THR A 129 9.47 3.33 -9.88
N GLU A 130 10.66 3.84 -10.13
CA GLU A 130 11.09 5.15 -9.64
C GLU A 130 10.15 6.29 -10.09
N GLU A 131 9.54 6.15 -11.28
CA GLU A 131 8.69 7.18 -11.87
C GLU A 131 7.24 7.16 -11.40
N MET A 132 6.75 6.05 -10.83
CA MET A 132 5.32 5.90 -10.53
C MET A 132 4.75 6.92 -9.57
N TYR A 133 5.55 7.36 -8.60
CA TYR A 133 5.09 8.27 -7.55
C TYR A 133 5.82 9.62 -7.55
N LYS A 134 6.35 9.99 -8.70
CA LYS A 134 6.95 11.32 -8.89
C LYS A 134 5.96 12.33 -9.43
#